data_d47fcdcdf4267ef02c04db0f15b29617
#
_entry.id   d47fcdcdf4267ef02c04db0f15b29617
#
_cell.length_a   1.000
_cell.length_b   1.000
_cell.length_c   1.000
_cell.angle_alpha   90.00
_cell.angle_beta   90.00
_cell.angle_gamma   90.00
#
_symmetry.space_group_name_H-M   'P 1'
#
loop_
_entity.id
_entity.type
_entity.pdbx_description
1 polymer ?
#
loop_
_entity_poly.entity_id
_entity_poly.type
_entity_poly.pdbx_seq_one_letter_code
_entity_poly.pdbx_strand_id
1 'polypeptide(L)'
;DLSVSRGLGDVYKRQMHYIAHADMAFESVEHIMRDVNYGWLIRYIHANGASMFFLAVYIHIFRSLFYGSYKSPREVIWIIGIIIYLLMMAAAFLGYVLPWGQMSFWGATVITNLFSAIPLVGEGIVTWLWGGYSVDNPTLTRFFTLHYLIPFLILGLVVLHIWALHVPGNNNPIGIDIKKPSKDTVPFHPYIVIKDGFALLMFMIVFAFFVFYTPNILGHADNYIEANPLVTPAHIVPEWYLLPFYAILRSVPDKLLGVIAMLSAILILSLIHI
;
A
#
# COMPACT_ATOMS: atom_id res chain seq x y z
N ASP A 1 8.79 30.76 31.02
CA ASP A 1 8.08 30.78 29.74
C ASP A 1 7.89 29.42 29.07
N LEU A 2 7.95 28.35 29.82
CA LEU A 2 7.60 26.98 29.41
C LEU A 2 6.11 26.82 29.13
N SER A 3 5.24 27.66 29.70
CA SER A 3 3.80 27.65 29.50
C SER A 3 3.40 28.19 28.11
N VAL A 4 4.08 29.22 27.62
CA VAL A 4 3.84 29.79 26.28
C VAL A 4 4.35 28.85 25.18
N SER A 5 5.50 28.20 25.41
CA SER A 5 6.04 27.19 24.51
C SER A 5 5.12 25.96 24.41
N ARG A 6 4.49 25.52 25.49
CA ARG A 6 3.50 24.45 25.48
C ARG A 6 2.23 24.87 24.74
N GLY A 7 1.74 26.10 24.93
CA GLY A 7 0.55 26.62 24.26
C GLY A 7 0.71 26.74 22.75
N LEU A 8 1.85 27.22 22.25
CA LEU A 8 2.16 27.26 20.82
C LEU A 8 2.32 25.87 20.23
N GLY A 9 2.96 24.95 20.96
CA GLY A 9 3.05 23.53 20.56
C GLY A 9 1.68 22.87 20.43
N ASP A 10 0.75 23.16 21.33
CA ASP A 10 -0.61 22.61 21.29
C ASP A 10 -1.48 23.20 20.17
N VAL A 11 -1.29 24.46 19.81
CA VAL A 11 -1.98 25.09 18.66
C VAL A 11 -1.48 24.49 17.35
N TYR A 12 -0.17 24.29 17.20
CA TYR A 12 0.40 23.62 16.03
C TYR A 12 -0.02 22.15 15.94
N LYS A 13 -0.07 21.44 17.06
CA LYS A 13 -0.52 20.04 17.15
C LYS A 13 -2.00 19.86 16.75
N ARG A 14 -2.84 20.87 16.96
CA ARG A 14 -4.25 20.83 16.60
C ARG A 14 -4.54 21.09 15.11
N GLN A 15 -3.58 21.66 14.37
CA GLN A 15 -3.75 21.96 12.94
C GLN A 15 -3.40 20.78 12.03
N MET A 16 -2.44 19.94 12.43
CA MET A 16 -2.11 18.66 11.76
C MET A 16 -2.31 17.55 12.79
N HIS A 17 -3.50 16.96 12.82
CA HIS A 17 -3.97 16.11 13.92
C HIS A 17 -3.11 14.88 14.20
N TYR A 18 -2.41 14.31 13.20
CA TYR A 18 -1.51 13.18 13.40
C TYR A 18 -0.12 13.64 13.88
N ILE A 19 0.43 12.94 14.87
CA ILE A 19 1.75 13.24 15.44
C ILE A 19 2.65 12.02 15.28
N ALA A 20 3.70 12.14 14.45
CA ALA A 20 4.66 11.07 14.19
C ALA A 20 5.69 10.97 15.35
N HIS A 21 5.23 10.60 16.53
CA HIS A 21 6.06 10.37 17.73
C HIS A 21 5.59 9.12 18.45
N ALA A 22 6.50 8.26 18.89
CA ALA A 22 6.17 6.94 19.46
C ALA A 22 5.18 7.03 20.64
N ASP A 23 5.33 8.03 21.53
CA ASP A 23 4.44 8.22 22.67
C ASP A 23 3.11 8.92 22.36
N MET A 24 2.90 9.36 21.11
CA MET A 24 1.76 10.23 20.78
C MET A 24 0.99 9.76 19.53
N ALA A 25 1.59 8.89 18.73
CA ALA A 25 1.03 8.49 17.45
C ALA A 25 -0.33 7.79 17.61
N PHE A 26 -0.42 6.83 18.52
CA PHE A 26 -1.64 6.10 18.80
C PHE A 26 -2.75 7.03 19.31
N GLU A 27 -2.46 7.83 20.32
CA GLU A 27 -3.42 8.80 20.87
C GLU A 27 -3.86 9.84 19.83
N SER A 28 -2.96 10.27 18.95
CA SER A 28 -3.31 11.23 17.89
C SER A 28 -4.28 10.64 16.86
N VAL A 29 -4.20 9.33 16.57
CA VAL A 29 -5.17 8.63 15.72
C VAL A 29 -6.50 8.47 16.44
N GLU A 30 -6.50 8.14 17.74
CA GLU A 30 -7.72 8.09 18.56
C GLU A 30 -8.41 9.46 18.62
N HIS A 31 -7.63 10.53 18.81
CA HIS A 31 -8.15 11.90 18.74
C HIS A 31 -8.80 12.22 17.39
N ILE A 32 -8.15 11.84 16.26
CA ILE A 32 -8.75 11.99 14.94
C ILE A 32 -10.09 11.26 14.85
N MET A 33 -10.15 10.03 15.36
CA MET A 33 -11.35 9.19 15.29
C MET A 33 -12.51 9.72 16.12
N ARG A 34 -12.25 10.33 17.27
CA ARG A 34 -13.26 10.65 18.29
C ARG A 34 -13.63 12.13 18.34
N ASP A 35 -12.63 13.02 18.21
CA ASP A 35 -12.79 14.43 18.54
C ASP A 35 -12.79 15.36 17.31
N VAL A 36 -12.20 14.90 16.20
CA VAL A 36 -12.15 15.68 14.95
C VAL A 36 -13.43 15.47 14.15
N ASN A 37 -14.08 16.57 13.74
CA ASN A 37 -15.28 16.51 12.91
C ASN A 37 -15.01 15.73 11.61
N TYR A 38 -15.77 14.64 11.40
CA TYR A 38 -15.60 13.70 10.26
C TYR A 38 -14.25 12.99 10.22
N GLY A 39 -13.43 13.05 11.27
CA GLY A 39 -12.13 12.39 11.33
C GLY A 39 -12.25 10.88 11.18
N TRP A 40 -13.26 10.27 11.84
CA TRP A 40 -13.60 8.85 11.66
C TRP A 40 -13.88 8.48 10.20
N LEU A 41 -14.56 9.33 9.46
CA LEU A 41 -14.90 9.09 8.05
C LEU A 41 -13.63 9.11 7.19
N ILE A 42 -12.78 10.13 7.37
CA ILE A 42 -11.50 10.24 6.64
C ILE A 42 -10.61 9.03 6.96
N ARG A 43 -10.53 8.64 8.23
CA ARG A 43 -9.74 7.49 8.68
C ARG A 43 -10.25 6.18 8.05
N TYR A 44 -11.56 5.94 8.05
CA TYR A 44 -12.14 4.74 7.45
C TYR A 44 -12.06 4.74 5.93
N ILE A 45 -12.24 5.88 5.26
CA ILE A 45 -12.00 6.01 3.82
C ILE A 45 -10.55 5.68 3.50
N HIS A 46 -9.59 6.17 4.29
CA HIS A 46 -8.18 5.91 4.06
C HIS A 46 -7.81 4.44 4.27
N ALA A 47 -8.19 3.85 5.40
CA ALA A 47 -7.85 2.47 5.74
C ALA A 47 -8.52 1.45 4.81
N ASN A 48 -9.83 1.56 4.59
CA ASN A 48 -10.54 0.69 3.66
C ASN A 48 -10.18 1.00 2.20
N GLY A 49 -9.86 2.27 1.90
CA GLY A 49 -9.37 2.68 0.60
C GLY A 49 -8.08 1.95 0.20
N ALA A 50 -7.14 1.76 1.12
CA ALA A 50 -5.93 0.97 0.87
C ALA A 50 -6.29 -0.46 0.44
N SER A 51 -7.17 -1.15 1.18
CA SER A 51 -7.64 -2.50 0.84
C SER A 51 -8.35 -2.55 -0.52
N MET A 52 -9.24 -1.60 -0.79
CA MET A 52 -9.98 -1.53 -2.05
C MET A 52 -9.08 -1.19 -3.24
N PHE A 53 -8.03 -0.41 -3.01
CA PHE A 53 -7.03 -0.10 -4.03
C PHE A 53 -6.24 -1.35 -4.42
N PHE A 54 -5.80 -2.16 -3.46
CA PHE A 54 -5.16 -3.45 -3.74
C PHE A 54 -6.09 -4.42 -4.43
N LEU A 55 -7.36 -4.51 -4.03
CA LEU A 55 -8.36 -5.33 -4.72
C LEU A 55 -8.47 -4.95 -6.20
N ALA A 56 -8.61 -3.65 -6.49
CA ALA A 56 -8.70 -3.15 -7.85
C ALA A 56 -7.44 -3.44 -8.66
N VAL A 57 -6.26 -3.25 -8.06
CA VAL A 57 -4.96 -3.50 -8.73
C VAL A 57 -4.74 -4.98 -8.97
N TYR A 58 -5.10 -5.87 -8.04
CA TYR A 58 -5.04 -7.32 -8.30
C TYR A 58 -5.93 -7.74 -9.47
N ILE A 59 -7.17 -7.27 -9.51
CA ILE A 59 -8.07 -7.52 -10.66
C ILE A 59 -7.45 -6.97 -11.95
N HIS A 60 -6.86 -5.77 -11.91
CA HIS A 60 -6.19 -5.15 -13.04
C HIS A 60 -4.99 -5.97 -13.54
N ILE A 61 -4.14 -6.46 -12.64
CA ILE A 61 -2.99 -7.32 -12.97
C ILE A 61 -3.48 -8.65 -13.56
N PHE A 62 -4.40 -9.34 -12.89
CA PHE A 62 -4.92 -10.62 -13.37
C PHE A 62 -5.62 -10.50 -14.72
N ARG A 63 -6.39 -9.42 -14.93
CA ARG A 63 -6.99 -9.14 -16.25
C ARG A 63 -5.91 -8.94 -17.31
N SER A 64 -4.86 -8.22 -16.99
CA SER A 64 -3.76 -7.97 -17.93
C SER A 64 -2.98 -9.24 -18.25
N LEU A 65 -2.79 -10.13 -17.28
CA LEU A 65 -2.21 -11.47 -17.50
C LEU A 65 -3.11 -12.33 -18.38
N PHE A 66 -4.41 -12.38 -18.06
CA PHE A 66 -5.37 -13.22 -18.77
C PHE A 66 -5.49 -12.84 -20.26
N TYR A 67 -5.48 -11.53 -20.57
CA TYR A 67 -5.56 -11.05 -21.95
C TYR A 67 -4.21 -10.87 -22.64
N GLY A 68 -3.09 -11.25 -21.99
CA GLY A 68 -1.76 -11.08 -22.56
C GLY A 68 -1.35 -9.63 -22.80
N SER A 69 -1.92 -8.69 -22.02
CA SER A 69 -1.68 -7.24 -22.19
C SER A 69 -0.27 -6.80 -21.80
N TYR A 70 0.56 -7.69 -21.29
CA TYR A 70 1.97 -7.48 -20.96
C TYR A 70 2.91 -7.75 -22.15
N LYS A 71 2.39 -8.38 -23.24
CA LYS A 71 3.19 -8.74 -24.41
C LYS A 71 3.45 -7.52 -25.30
N SER A 72 4.43 -7.68 -26.21
CA SER A 72 4.75 -6.67 -27.21
C SER A 72 3.50 -6.11 -27.92
N PRO A 73 3.44 -4.79 -28.11
CA PRO A 73 4.41 -3.72 -27.82
C PRO A 73 4.15 -3.00 -26.47
N ARG A 74 3.66 -3.70 -25.42
CA ARG A 74 3.19 -3.12 -24.15
C ARG A 74 4.09 -3.42 -22.96
N GLU A 75 5.33 -3.85 -23.18
CA GLU A 75 6.29 -4.21 -22.15
C GLU A 75 6.59 -3.06 -21.19
N VAL A 76 6.75 -1.84 -21.73
CA VAL A 76 7.03 -0.65 -20.94
C VAL A 76 5.87 -0.32 -20.00
N ILE A 77 4.62 -0.48 -20.48
CA ILE A 77 3.41 -0.30 -19.66
C ILE A 77 3.45 -1.28 -18.49
N TRP A 78 3.75 -2.54 -18.77
CA TRP A 78 3.83 -3.59 -17.77
C TRP A 78 4.89 -3.30 -16.70
N ILE A 79 6.12 -2.95 -17.12
CA ILE A 79 7.22 -2.64 -16.20
C ILE A 79 6.88 -1.45 -15.29
N ILE A 80 6.35 -0.36 -15.85
CA ILE A 80 5.90 0.79 -15.03
C ILE A 80 4.83 0.34 -14.04
N GLY A 81 3.89 -0.51 -14.46
CA GLY A 81 2.85 -1.08 -13.59
C GLY A 81 3.44 -1.87 -12.41
N ILE A 82 4.46 -2.69 -12.64
CA ILE A 82 5.15 -3.43 -11.57
C ILE A 82 5.87 -2.49 -10.60
N ILE A 83 6.50 -1.43 -11.10
CA ILE A 83 7.14 -0.41 -10.23
C ILE A 83 6.08 0.29 -9.37
N ILE A 84 4.94 0.67 -9.95
CA ILE A 84 3.81 1.23 -9.19
C ILE A 84 3.36 0.25 -8.11
N TYR A 85 3.19 -1.02 -8.44
CA TYR A 85 2.77 -2.06 -7.50
C TYR A 85 3.74 -2.22 -6.32
N LEU A 86 5.05 -2.23 -6.57
CA LEU A 86 6.08 -2.27 -5.52
C LEU A 86 6.02 -1.04 -4.61
N LEU A 87 5.86 0.15 -5.18
CA LEU A 87 5.70 1.39 -4.41
C LEU A 87 4.40 1.40 -3.61
N MET A 88 3.32 0.82 -4.14
CA MET A 88 2.06 0.65 -3.40
C MET A 88 2.25 -0.26 -2.17
N MET A 89 2.94 -1.39 -2.33
CA MET A 89 3.26 -2.27 -1.21
C MET A 89 4.08 -1.54 -0.13
N ALA A 90 5.09 -0.78 -0.57
CA ALA A 90 5.89 0.03 0.34
C ALA A 90 5.04 1.10 1.04
N ALA A 91 4.24 1.86 0.29
CA ALA A 91 3.35 2.89 0.85
C ALA A 91 2.38 2.29 1.88
N ALA A 92 1.75 1.16 1.56
CA ALA A 92 0.80 0.50 2.46
C ALA A 92 1.47 0.00 3.75
N PHE A 93 2.62 -0.65 3.64
CA PHE A 93 3.39 -1.10 4.79
C PHE A 93 3.80 0.06 5.70
N LEU A 94 4.40 1.12 5.11
CA LEU A 94 4.81 2.30 5.86
C LEU A 94 3.61 2.96 6.57
N GLY A 95 2.46 3.08 5.87
CA GLY A 95 1.24 3.65 6.40
C GLY A 95 0.60 2.82 7.52
N TYR A 96 0.68 1.50 7.42
CA TYR A 96 0.17 0.60 8.46
C TYR A 96 0.92 0.71 9.79
N VAL A 97 2.19 1.12 9.76
CA VAL A 97 2.99 1.34 10.96
C VAL A 97 2.58 2.62 11.70
N LEU A 98 2.05 3.62 11.02
CA LEU A 98 1.80 4.95 11.59
C LEU A 98 0.80 5.01 12.75
N PRO A 99 -0.28 4.20 12.81
CA PRO A 99 -1.18 4.18 13.96
C PRO A 99 -0.53 3.75 15.27
N TRP A 100 0.63 3.11 15.21
CA TRP A 100 1.42 2.67 16.35
C TRP A 100 0.66 1.76 17.33
N GLY A 101 -0.22 0.93 16.75
CA GLY A 101 -0.84 -0.19 17.46
C GLY A 101 0.08 -1.40 17.55
N GLN A 102 -0.36 -2.45 18.26
CA GLN A 102 0.42 -3.68 18.45
C GLN A 102 0.84 -4.31 17.12
N MET A 103 -0.05 -4.40 16.13
CA MET A 103 0.29 -4.95 14.82
C MET A 103 1.16 -4.01 14.00
N SER A 104 1.01 -2.69 14.16
CA SER A 104 1.89 -1.69 13.54
C SER A 104 3.34 -1.87 13.98
N PHE A 105 3.57 -1.91 15.28
CA PHE A 105 4.90 -2.02 15.88
C PHE A 105 5.56 -3.37 15.58
N TRP A 106 4.85 -4.46 15.87
CA TRP A 106 5.40 -5.80 15.69
C TRP A 106 5.51 -6.18 14.21
N GLY A 107 4.60 -5.70 13.37
CA GLY A 107 4.71 -5.82 11.91
C GLY A 107 5.94 -5.10 11.37
N ALA A 108 6.20 -3.86 11.83
CA ALA A 108 7.42 -3.14 11.48
C ALA A 108 8.67 -3.91 11.91
N THR A 109 8.71 -4.40 13.15
CA THR A 109 9.83 -5.16 13.71
C THR A 109 10.13 -6.41 12.87
N VAL A 110 9.12 -7.22 12.55
CA VAL A 110 9.29 -8.46 11.81
C VAL A 110 9.70 -8.19 10.35
N ILE A 111 9.00 -7.31 9.65
CA ILE A 111 9.25 -7.06 8.22
C ILE A 111 10.62 -6.41 7.99
N THR A 112 10.98 -5.41 8.79
CA THR A 112 12.28 -4.76 8.64
C THR A 112 13.43 -5.67 9.06
N ASN A 113 13.23 -6.55 10.05
CA ASN A 113 14.22 -7.54 10.44
C ASN A 113 14.46 -8.62 9.36
N LEU A 114 13.63 -8.74 8.34
CA LEU A 114 13.92 -9.64 7.21
C LEU A 114 15.21 -9.27 6.49
N PHE A 115 15.57 -7.99 6.45
CA PHE A 115 16.83 -7.54 5.83
C PHE A 115 18.06 -8.10 6.53
N SER A 116 17.99 -8.49 7.81
CA SER A 116 19.13 -9.12 8.51
C SER A 116 19.51 -10.50 7.94
N ALA A 117 18.66 -11.08 7.07
CA ALA A 117 19.00 -12.30 6.34
C ALA A 117 20.09 -12.07 5.27
N ILE A 118 20.32 -10.83 4.84
CA ILE A 118 21.33 -10.50 3.81
C ILE A 118 22.72 -10.65 4.42
N PRO A 119 23.58 -11.53 3.88
CA PRO A 119 24.90 -11.74 4.44
C PRO A 119 25.72 -10.43 4.45
N LEU A 120 26.55 -10.25 5.44
CA LEU A 120 27.53 -9.18 5.64
C LEU A 120 26.94 -7.80 5.95
N VAL A 121 25.86 -7.39 5.29
CA VAL A 121 25.32 -6.01 5.40
C VAL A 121 23.95 -5.95 6.07
N GLY A 122 23.28 -7.08 6.27
CA GLY A 122 21.89 -7.13 6.67
C GLY A 122 21.60 -6.46 8.02
N GLU A 123 22.40 -6.72 9.04
CA GLU A 123 22.25 -6.08 10.34
C GLU A 123 22.48 -4.56 10.28
N GLY A 124 23.45 -4.12 9.48
CA GLY A 124 23.68 -2.69 9.23
C GLY A 124 22.47 -2.02 8.56
N ILE A 125 21.84 -2.69 7.60
CA ILE A 125 20.61 -2.20 6.97
C ILE A 125 19.47 -2.09 7.98
N VAL A 126 19.27 -3.10 8.83
CA VAL A 126 18.24 -3.08 9.88
C VAL A 126 18.45 -1.93 10.85
N THR A 127 19.67 -1.79 11.39
CA THR A 127 20.04 -0.69 12.29
C THR A 127 19.84 0.67 11.64
N TRP A 128 20.19 0.79 10.35
CA TRP A 128 19.95 2.00 9.60
C TRP A 128 18.46 2.28 9.40
N LEU A 129 17.65 1.28 9.05
CA LEU A 129 16.19 1.43 8.89
C LEU A 129 15.51 1.85 10.19
N TRP A 130 15.89 1.22 11.31
CA TRP A 130 15.33 1.56 12.62
C TRP A 130 15.81 2.92 13.14
N GLY A 131 17.02 3.32 12.74
CA GLY A 131 17.71 4.49 13.31
C GLY A 131 18.22 4.26 14.72
N GLY A 132 18.41 2.99 15.08
CA GLY A 132 18.82 2.50 16.38
C GLY A 132 18.84 0.98 16.40
N TYR A 133 18.80 0.40 17.59
CA TYR A 133 18.85 -1.05 17.79
C TYR A 133 17.48 -1.69 17.95
N SER A 134 16.42 -0.90 17.91
CA SER A 134 15.02 -1.34 17.97
C SER A 134 14.14 -0.41 17.14
N VAL A 135 12.94 -0.91 16.80
CA VAL A 135 11.88 -0.06 16.23
C VAL A 135 11.45 0.94 17.30
N ASP A 136 11.53 2.23 16.98
CA ASP A 136 11.24 3.31 17.92
C ASP A 136 10.93 4.61 17.15
N ASN A 137 10.93 5.73 17.83
CA ASN A 137 10.61 7.05 17.29
C ASN A 137 11.35 7.41 15.99
N PRO A 138 12.67 7.14 15.80
CA PRO A 138 13.34 7.40 14.53
C PRO A 138 12.75 6.58 13.37
N THR A 139 12.34 5.34 13.62
CA THR A 139 11.67 4.48 12.64
C THR A 139 10.35 5.10 12.22
N LEU A 140 9.51 5.46 13.19
CA LEU A 140 8.19 6.04 12.96
C LEU A 140 8.26 7.34 12.15
N THR A 141 9.18 8.24 12.49
CA THR A 141 9.36 9.52 11.80
C THR A 141 9.79 9.33 10.34
N ARG A 142 10.71 8.38 10.08
CA ARG A 142 11.15 8.03 8.71
C ARG A 142 10.01 7.43 7.91
N PHE A 143 9.24 6.54 8.51
CA PHE A 143 8.11 5.88 7.85
C PHE A 143 7.00 6.86 7.53
N PHE A 144 6.72 7.80 8.42
CA PHE A 144 5.79 8.89 8.15
C PHE A 144 6.23 9.72 6.92
N THR A 145 7.50 10.15 6.89
CA THR A 145 8.03 10.93 5.78
C THR A 145 7.95 10.19 4.45
N LEU A 146 8.34 8.91 4.44
CA LEU A 146 8.28 8.09 3.24
C LEU A 146 6.85 7.78 2.81
N HIS A 147 5.94 7.49 3.76
CA HIS A 147 4.53 7.28 3.46
C HIS A 147 3.89 8.52 2.83
N TYR A 148 4.28 9.70 3.27
CA TYR A 148 3.82 10.96 2.67
C TYR A 148 4.37 11.17 1.25
N LEU A 149 5.65 10.84 1.01
CA LEU A 149 6.33 11.09 -0.27
C LEU A 149 5.93 10.09 -1.37
N ILE A 150 5.88 8.79 -1.04
CA ILE A 150 5.69 7.71 -2.03
C ILE A 150 4.40 7.88 -2.85
N PRO A 151 3.24 8.28 -2.31
CA PRO A 151 2.03 8.50 -3.10
C PRO A 151 2.19 9.52 -4.24
N PHE A 152 3.02 10.55 -4.06
CA PHE A 152 3.30 11.51 -5.14
C PHE A 152 4.18 10.90 -6.23
N LEU A 153 5.12 10.01 -5.88
CA LEU A 153 5.89 9.23 -6.86
C LEU A 153 4.98 8.28 -7.62
N ILE A 154 4.06 7.59 -6.93
CA ILE A 154 3.05 6.74 -7.56
C ILE A 154 2.21 7.56 -8.54
N LEU A 155 1.73 8.73 -8.14
CA LEU A 155 0.93 9.60 -9.01
C LEU A 155 1.69 9.96 -10.30
N GLY A 156 2.97 10.34 -10.18
CA GLY A 156 3.82 10.62 -11.34
C GLY A 156 3.99 9.41 -12.27
N LEU A 157 4.20 8.23 -11.68
CA LEU A 157 4.31 6.98 -12.44
C LEU A 157 2.99 6.55 -13.07
N VAL A 158 1.84 6.81 -12.44
CA VAL A 158 0.51 6.57 -13.02
C VAL A 158 0.32 7.43 -14.27
N VAL A 159 0.72 8.70 -14.24
CA VAL A 159 0.69 9.56 -15.44
C VAL A 159 1.54 8.96 -16.55
N LEU A 160 2.76 8.51 -16.25
CA LEU A 160 3.63 7.84 -17.23
C LEU A 160 3.04 6.51 -17.72
N HIS A 161 2.40 5.73 -16.85
CA HIS A 161 1.76 4.47 -17.19
C HIS A 161 0.61 4.66 -18.19
N ILE A 162 -0.23 5.68 -17.96
CA ILE A 162 -1.32 6.03 -18.86
C ILE A 162 -0.77 6.60 -20.18
N TRP A 163 0.26 7.44 -20.12
CA TRP A 163 0.90 7.97 -21.32
C TRP A 163 1.50 6.83 -22.16
N ALA A 164 2.23 5.90 -21.54
CA ALA A 164 2.79 4.74 -22.21
C ALA A 164 1.70 3.86 -22.87
N LEU A 165 0.50 3.76 -22.25
CA LEU A 165 -0.64 3.06 -22.84
C LEU A 165 -1.12 3.72 -24.15
N HIS A 166 -1.08 5.04 -24.24
CA HIS A 166 -1.56 5.76 -25.42
C HIS A 166 -0.64 5.62 -26.64
N VAL A 167 0.62 5.19 -26.44
CA VAL A 167 1.58 4.97 -27.55
C VAL A 167 1.17 3.77 -28.42
N PRO A 168 1.07 2.53 -27.89
CA PRO A 168 0.63 1.37 -28.66
C PRO A 168 -0.90 1.23 -28.73
N GLY A 169 -1.66 1.89 -27.84
CA GLY A 169 -3.10 1.76 -27.69
C GLY A 169 -3.56 0.53 -26.91
N ASN A 170 -4.87 0.38 -26.81
CA ASN A 170 -5.50 -0.69 -26.05
C ASN A 170 -5.29 -2.08 -26.69
N ASN A 171 -5.24 -3.10 -25.83
CA ASN A 171 -5.43 -4.48 -26.24
C ASN A 171 -6.93 -4.83 -26.27
N ASN A 172 -7.32 -5.84 -27.05
CA ASN A 172 -8.65 -6.42 -27.03
C ASN A 172 -8.59 -7.89 -26.55
N PRO A 173 -9.72 -8.49 -26.11
CA PRO A 173 -9.74 -9.83 -25.55
C PRO A 173 -9.21 -10.94 -26.44
N ILE A 174 -9.26 -10.76 -27.77
CA ILE A 174 -8.82 -11.76 -28.75
C ILE A 174 -7.46 -11.43 -29.38
N GLY A 175 -6.80 -10.34 -28.95
CA GLY A 175 -5.46 -9.97 -29.38
C GLY A 175 -5.34 -9.54 -30.86
N ILE A 176 -6.45 -9.19 -31.51
CA ILE A 176 -6.44 -8.75 -32.91
C ILE A 176 -6.10 -7.26 -32.99
N ASP A 177 -5.09 -6.92 -33.77
CA ASP A 177 -4.75 -5.53 -34.04
C ASP A 177 -5.78 -4.87 -34.95
N ILE A 178 -6.43 -3.84 -34.44
CA ILE A 178 -7.40 -3.03 -35.22
C ILE A 178 -6.64 -1.96 -35.97
N LYS A 179 -6.39 -2.22 -37.25
CA LYS A 179 -5.75 -1.27 -38.16
C LYS A 179 -6.80 -0.29 -38.72
N LYS A 180 -6.98 0.88 -38.08
CA LYS A 180 -7.88 2.01 -38.45
C LYS A 180 -9.36 1.77 -38.16
N PRO A 181 -10.21 2.84 -38.18
CA PRO A 181 -11.63 2.71 -37.87
C PRO A 181 -12.27 1.64 -38.77
N SER A 182 -12.53 0.50 -38.16
CA SER A 182 -13.16 -0.64 -38.76
C SER A 182 -14.61 -0.72 -38.28
N LYS A 183 -15.43 -1.53 -38.98
CA LYS A 183 -16.79 -1.83 -38.53
C LYS A 183 -16.86 -2.50 -37.16
N ASP A 184 -15.71 -2.97 -36.65
CA ASP A 184 -15.56 -3.66 -35.36
C ASP A 184 -15.17 -2.73 -34.19
N THR A 185 -15.23 -1.41 -34.42
CA THR A 185 -14.97 -0.41 -33.37
C THR A 185 -16.27 0.28 -32.96
N VAL A 186 -16.37 0.62 -31.69
CA VAL A 186 -17.45 1.44 -31.13
C VAL A 186 -16.90 2.80 -30.69
N PRO A 187 -17.69 3.89 -30.80
CA PRO A 187 -17.29 5.18 -30.24
C PRO A 187 -17.01 5.09 -28.75
N PHE A 188 -16.00 5.83 -28.30
CA PHE A 188 -15.69 5.91 -26.86
C PHE A 188 -16.89 6.43 -26.05
N HIS A 189 -17.50 7.52 -26.51
CA HIS A 189 -18.73 8.05 -25.95
C HIS A 189 -19.90 7.68 -26.87
N PRO A 190 -21.03 7.17 -26.36
CA PRO A 190 -21.34 6.93 -24.93
C PRO A 190 -20.92 5.53 -24.42
N TYR A 191 -20.55 4.60 -25.30
CA TYR A 191 -20.45 3.17 -24.95
C TYR A 191 -19.44 2.87 -23.84
N ILE A 192 -18.18 3.26 -24.01
CA ILE A 192 -17.12 2.99 -23.03
C ILE A 192 -17.34 3.82 -21.76
N VAL A 193 -17.69 5.10 -21.93
CA VAL A 193 -17.97 6.01 -20.80
C VAL A 193 -19.06 5.48 -19.88
N ILE A 194 -20.16 4.93 -20.46
CA ILE A 194 -21.25 4.36 -19.64
C ILE A 194 -20.79 3.08 -18.92
N LYS A 195 -20.04 2.20 -19.60
CA LYS A 195 -19.52 0.97 -18.99
C LYS A 195 -18.55 1.26 -17.84
N ASP A 196 -17.62 2.18 -18.05
CA ASP A 196 -16.66 2.58 -17.02
C ASP A 196 -17.36 3.28 -15.85
N GLY A 197 -18.33 4.16 -16.14
CA GLY A 197 -19.15 4.81 -15.12
C GLY A 197 -19.95 3.81 -14.28
N PHE A 198 -20.53 2.77 -14.91
CA PHE A 198 -21.21 1.70 -14.19
C PHE A 198 -20.25 0.90 -13.31
N ALA A 199 -19.06 0.51 -13.84
CA ALA A 199 -18.07 -0.21 -13.08
C ALA A 199 -17.57 0.61 -11.86
N LEU A 200 -17.34 1.92 -12.06
CA LEU A 200 -16.97 2.84 -10.99
C LEU A 200 -18.09 2.93 -9.93
N LEU A 201 -19.35 3.06 -10.35
CA LEU A 201 -20.48 3.10 -9.42
C LEU A 201 -20.56 1.84 -8.56
N MET A 202 -20.42 0.67 -9.17
CA MET A 202 -20.43 -0.61 -8.44
C MET A 202 -19.26 -0.69 -7.44
N PHE A 203 -18.07 -0.27 -7.86
CA PHE A 203 -16.92 -0.19 -6.97
C PHE A 203 -17.18 0.75 -5.78
N MET A 204 -17.74 1.92 -6.04
CA MET A 204 -18.05 2.90 -4.98
C MET A 204 -19.13 2.40 -4.02
N ILE A 205 -20.12 1.63 -4.47
CA ILE A 205 -21.13 1.00 -3.61
C ILE A 205 -20.46 -0.01 -2.66
N VAL A 206 -19.60 -0.88 -3.18
CA VAL A 206 -18.85 -1.85 -2.38
C VAL A 206 -17.93 -1.14 -1.38
N PHE A 207 -17.23 -0.12 -1.83
CA PHE A 207 -16.35 0.69 -0.97
C PHE A 207 -17.14 1.37 0.16
N ALA A 208 -18.26 2.01 -0.18
CA ALA A 208 -19.16 2.64 0.80
C ALA A 208 -19.69 1.63 1.83
N PHE A 209 -20.00 0.41 1.40
CA PHE A 209 -20.40 -0.65 2.33
C PHE A 209 -19.31 -0.92 3.38
N PHE A 210 -18.06 -1.06 2.99
CA PHE A 210 -16.96 -1.24 3.96
C PHE A 210 -16.80 -0.01 4.87
N VAL A 211 -16.85 1.19 4.33
CA VAL A 211 -16.67 2.43 5.12
C VAL A 211 -17.77 2.65 6.15
N PHE A 212 -19.04 2.40 5.79
CA PHE A 212 -20.17 2.79 6.62
C PHE A 212 -20.78 1.64 7.46
N TYR A 213 -20.63 0.39 7.02
CA TYR A 213 -21.28 -0.74 7.69
C TYR A 213 -20.32 -1.71 8.36
N THR A 214 -19.12 -1.91 7.78
CA THR A 214 -18.15 -2.88 8.31
C THR A 214 -16.71 -2.34 8.27
N PRO A 215 -16.44 -1.14 8.84
CA PRO A 215 -15.17 -0.43 8.62
C PRO A 215 -13.94 -1.16 9.15
N ASN A 216 -14.08 -2.09 10.08
CA ASN A 216 -12.97 -2.76 10.76
C ASN A 216 -12.74 -4.20 10.29
N ILE A 217 -13.60 -4.74 9.40
CA ILE A 217 -13.55 -6.16 9.02
C ILE A 217 -12.28 -6.53 8.24
N LEU A 218 -11.68 -5.58 7.54
CA LEU A 218 -10.47 -5.77 6.74
C LEU A 218 -9.19 -5.48 7.53
N GLY A 219 -9.28 -5.01 8.77
CA GLY A 219 -8.16 -4.72 9.65
C GLY A 219 -7.95 -5.82 10.71
N HIS A 220 -6.89 -5.67 11.51
CA HIS A 220 -6.58 -6.57 12.61
C HIS A 220 -6.98 -5.95 13.96
N ALA A 221 -7.69 -6.73 14.81
CA ALA A 221 -8.20 -6.25 16.09
C ALA A 221 -7.09 -5.76 17.04
N ASP A 222 -5.94 -6.45 17.07
CA ASP A 222 -4.83 -6.06 17.96
C ASP A 222 -4.20 -4.70 17.59
N ASN A 223 -4.50 -4.16 16.41
CA ASN A 223 -4.01 -2.83 16.02
C ASN A 223 -4.82 -1.68 16.63
N TYR A 224 -5.90 -1.99 17.37
CA TYR A 224 -6.66 -1.05 18.22
C TYR A 224 -6.15 -1.05 19.68
N ILE A 225 -5.06 -1.76 19.95
CA ILE A 225 -4.34 -1.75 21.23
C ILE A 225 -3.02 -1.01 20.99
N GLU A 226 -2.71 -0.04 21.82
CA GLU A 226 -1.44 0.71 21.75
C GLU A 226 -0.23 -0.24 21.78
N ALA A 227 0.81 0.10 21.03
CA ALA A 227 2.03 -0.68 20.92
C ALA A 227 2.72 -0.86 22.25
N ASN A 228 2.95 -2.12 22.66
CA ASN A 228 3.74 -2.48 23.81
C ASN A 228 4.92 -3.34 23.37
N PRO A 229 6.15 -2.83 23.41
CA PRO A 229 7.34 -3.58 23.00
C PRO A 229 7.67 -4.77 23.92
N LEU A 230 7.08 -4.85 25.12
CA LEU A 230 7.29 -5.93 26.08
C LEU A 230 6.28 -7.09 25.93
N VAL A 231 5.23 -6.91 25.13
CA VAL A 231 4.17 -7.89 24.94
C VAL A 231 4.01 -8.24 23.45
N THR A 232 4.55 -9.38 23.07
CA THR A 232 4.45 -9.87 21.69
C THR A 232 3.06 -10.46 21.43
N PRO A 233 2.33 -10.03 20.37
CA PRO A 233 1.07 -10.64 19.98
C PRO A 233 1.23 -12.12 19.63
N ALA A 234 0.18 -12.92 19.86
CA ALA A 234 0.21 -14.35 19.56
C ALA A 234 0.45 -14.65 18.07
N HIS A 235 -0.07 -13.80 17.22
CA HIS A 235 0.08 -13.89 15.75
C HIS A 235 0.43 -12.53 15.17
N ILE A 236 1.62 -12.42 14.56
CA ILE A 236 2.02 -11.23 13.81
C ILE A 236 1.84 -11.55 12.33
N VAL A 237 0.82 -10.97 11.72
CA VAL A 237 0.47 -11.17 10.30
C VAL A 237 0.34 -9.81 9.61
N PRO A 238 0.77 -9.70 8.34
CA PRO A 238 0.53 -8.49 7.57
C PRO A 238 -0.94 -8.39 7.14
N GLU A 239 -1.31 -7.23 6.61
CA GLU A 239 -2.61 -7.02 5.99
C GLU A 239 -2.88 -8.03 4.87
N TRP A 240 -4.17 -8.37 4.66
CA TRP A 240 -4.62 -9.45 3.78
C TRP A 240 -4.01 -9.42 2.37
N TYR A 241 -3.81 -8.23 1.82
CA TYR A 241 -3.26 -8.06 0.47
C TYR A 241 -1.75 -8.38 0.37
N LEU A 242 -1.04 -8.49 1.48
CA LEU A 242 0.37 -8.93 1.55
C LEU A 242 0.50 -10.41 1.95
N LEU A 243 -0.58 -11.06 2.38
CA LEU A 243 -0.57 -12.47 2.82
C LEU A 243 -0.03 -13.45 1.78
N PRO A 244 -0.27 -13.32 0.47
CA PRO A 244 0.31 -14.23 -0.53
C PRO A 244 1.84 -14.26 -0.47
N PHE A 245 2.48 -13.09 -0.33
CA PHE A 245 3.94 -12.99 -0.22
C PHE A 245 4.45 -13.49 1.14
N TYR A 246 3.71 -13.21 2.20
CA TYR A 246 4.00 -13.74 3.53
C TYR A 246 3.91 -15.28 3.56
N ALA A 247 2.93 -15.87 2.88
CA ALA A 247 2.81 -17.31 2.75
C ALA A 247 4.02 -17.93 2.05
N ILE A 248 4.50 -17.33 0.96
CA ILE A 248 5.72 -17.74 0.26
C ILE A 248 6.93 -17.65 1.19
N LEU A 249 7.10 -16.52 1.89
CA LEU A 249 8.16 -16.35 2.87
C LEU A 249 8.17 -17.45 3.92
N ARG A 250 7.00 -17.79 4.45
CA ARG A 250 6.83 -18.78 5.54
C ARG A 250 6.91 -20.24 5.08
N SER A 251 6.74 -20.51 3.79
CA SER A 251 6.83 -21.87 3.24
C SER A 251 8.25 -22.43 3.23
N VAL A 252 9.26 -21.54 3.31
CA VAL A 252 10.67 -21.94 3.31
C VAL A 252 11.22 -21.79 4.73
N PRO A 253 11.73 -22.86 5.38
CA PRO A 253 12.21 -22.79 6.76
C PRO A 253 13.44 -21.90 6.97
N ASP A 254 14.31 -21.79 5.96
CA ASP A 254 15.49 -20.92 6.01
C ASP A 254 15.11 -19.47 5.73
N LYS A 255 15.58 -18.56 6.60
CA LYS A 255 15.23 -17.13 6.54
C LYS A 255 15.68 -16.45 5.25
N LEU A 256 16.92 -16.71 4.80
CA LEU A 256 17.46 -16.09 3.58
C LEU A 256 16.75 -16.62 2.35
N LEU A 257 16.58 -17.94 2.26
CA LEU A 257 15.88 -18.56 1.13
C LEU A 257 14.40 -18.14 1.08
N GLY A 258 13.74 -17.99 2.22
CA GLY A 258 12.37 -17.47 2.30
C GLY A 258 12.26 -16.04 1.76
N VAL A 259 13.19 -15.16 2.13
CA VAL A 259 13.26 -13.78 1.61
C VAL A 259 13.53 -13.78 0.11
N ILE A 260 14.47 -14.61 -0.37
CA ILE A 260 14.76 -14.75 -1.81
C ILE A 260 13.52 -15.26 -2.55
N ALA A 261 12.83 -16.29 -2.04
CA ALA A 261 11.62 -16.81 -2.67
C ALA A 261 10.51 -15.76 -2.76
N MET A 262 10.27 -15.00 -1.70
CA MET A 262 9.30 -13.92 -1.67
C MET A 262 9.62 -12.82 -2.68
N LEU A 263 10.87 -12.35 -2.72
CA LEU A 263 11.30 -11.32 -3.68
C LEU A 263 11.26 -11.84 -5.11
N SER A 264 11.66 -13.09 -5.33
CA SER A 264 11.61 -13.72 -6.65
C SER A 264 10.18 -13.84 -7.18
N ALA A 265 9.20 -14.13 -6.32
CA ALA A 265 7.80 -14.19 -6.71
C ALA A 265 7.28 -12.83 -7.24
N ILE A 266 7.78 -11.71 -6.72
CA ILE A 266 7.45 -10.37 -7.22
C ILE A 266 8.23 -10.05 -8.49
N LEU A 267 9.54 -10.33 -8.49
CA LEU A 267 10.42 -10.02 -9.63
C LEU A 267 10.08 -10.81 -10.89
N ILE A 268 9.64 -12.07 -10.76
CA ILE A 268 9.25 -12.89 -11.91
C ILE A 268 8.08 -12.28 -12.68
N LEU A 269 7.22 -11.51 -12.01
CA LEU A 269 6.16 -10.77 -12.69
C LEU A 269 6.72 -9.68 -13.62
N SER A 270 7.87 -9.10 -13.29
CA SER A 270 8.50 -8.08 -14.14
C SER A 270 9.14 -8.69 -15.39
N LEU A 271 9.51 -9.96 -15.34
CA LEU A 271 10.23 -10.67 -16.41
C LEU A 271 9.29 -11.52 -17.29
N ILE A 272 8.01 -11.56 -17.01
CA ILE A 272 7.04 -12.44 -17.71
C ILE A 272 6.90 -12.12 -19.21
N HIS A 273 7.32 -10.92 -19.63
CA HIS A 273 7.28 -10.50 -21.04
C HIS A 273 8.48 -10.95 -21.87
N ILE A 274 9.53 -11.46 -21.23
CA ILE A 274 10.71 -12.03 -21.87
C ILE A 274 10.46 -13.48 -22.21
#